data_10eb41ce6d70a35c005090899e1673aa
#
_entry.id   10eb41ce6d70a35c005090899e1673aa
#
_cell.length_a   1.000
_cell.length_b   1.000
_cell.length_c   1.000
_cell.angle_alpha   90.00
_cell.angle_beta   90.00
_cell.angle_gamma   90.00
#
_symmetry.space_group_name_H-M   'P 1'
#
loop_
_entity.id
_entity.type
_entity.pdbx_description
1 polymer ?
#
loop_
_entity_poly.entity_id
_entity_poly.type
_entity_poly.pdbx_seq_one_letter_code
_entity_poly.pdbx_strand_id
1 'polypeptide(L)'
;NYKDFDLSLFVVGFHGFDIYNATDQIGYGNVSGQNVEVVTPKRAFLNRWTETNTDTDIPGFVKADGDMKCFSSRFVENGSFVKVKSITLGYSLPQNICKNMAISNLRIYASVQNPFIITKYSGLDPEATLGSPLIQGVDWGSYPNSRNYLIGLNFAF
;
A
#
# COMPACT_ATOMS: atom_id res chain seq x y z
N ASN A 1 17.26 7.47 21.70
CA ASN A 1 18.28 8.52 21.57
C ASN A 1 19.65 7.95 21.87
N TYR A 2 20.63 8.37 21.09
CA TYR A 2 22.03 8.05 21.34
C TYR A 2 22.89 9.30 21.14
N LYS A 3 23.47 9.86 22.22
CA LYS A 3 24.16 11.16 22.22
C LYS A 3 23.25 12.25 21.60
N ASP A 4 23.73 12.90 20.54
CA ASP A 4 23.03 13.98 19.84
C ASP A 4 22.08 13.49 18.75
N PHE A 5 21.97 12.17 18.56
CA PHE A 5 21.06 11.57 17.58
C PHE A 5 19.76 11.11 18.23
N ASP A 6 18.65 11.34 17.54
CA ASP A 6 17.35 10.77 17.86
C ASP A 6 16.78 10.00 16.65
N LEU A 7 16.22 8.84 16.94
CA LEU A 7 15.50 8.02 15.95
C LEU A 7 14.08 7.80 16.44
N SER A 8 13.11 8.12 15.58
CA SER A 8 11.70 7.82 15.79
C SER A 8 11.22 6.89 14.69
N LEU A 9 10.52 5.83 15.10
CA LEU A 9 9.90 4.84 14.22
C LEU A 9 8.44 4.68 14.62
N PHE A 10 7.53 4.86 13.66
CA PHE A 10 6.11 4.62 13.84
C PHE A 10 5.63 3.50 12.93
N VAL A 11 5.15 2.42 13.55
CA VAL A 11 4.68 1.21 12.87
C VAL A 11 3.24 0.96 13.26
N VAL A 12 2.42 0.59 12.28
CA VAL A 12 1.02 0.19 12.46
C VAL A 12 0.83 -1.21 11.89
N GLY A 13 0.09 -2.05 12.59
CA GLY A 13 -0.27 -3.39 12.12
C GLY A 13 -1.75 -3.65 12.34
N PHE A 14 -2.39 -4.27 11.36
CA PHE A 14 -3.73 -4.83 11.45
C PHE A 14 -3.70 -6.30 11.07
N HIS A 15 -4.43 -7.11 11.81
CA HIS A 15 -4.45 -8.55 11.61
C HIS A 15 -5.88 -9.09 11.74
N GLY A 16 -6.18 -10.13 10.95
CA GLY A 16 -7.42 -10.89 11.10
C GLY A 16 -8.63 -10.25 10.42
N PHE A 17 -8.44 -9.59 9.27
CA PHE A 17 -9.52 -9.11 8.42
C PHE A 17 -9.29 -9.49 6.97
N ASP A 18 -10.37 -9.54 6.21
CA ASP A 18 -10.36 -9.85 4.79
C ASP A 18 -10.72 -8.62 3.96
N ILE A 19 -10.21 -8.59 2.73
CA ILE A 19 -10.50 -7.56 1.74
C ILE A 19 -11.10 -8.21 0.51
N TYR A 20 -12.20 -7.67 0.04
CA TYR A 20 -12.75 -7.99 -1.26
C TYR A 20 -12.05 -7.16 -2.33
N ASN A 21 -11.24 -7.80 -3.17
CA ASN A 21 -10.48 -7.16 -4.24
C ASN A 21 -11.37 -6.96 -5.49
N ALA A 22 -12.18 -5.91 -5.48
CA ALA A 22 -13.05 -5.58 -6.59
C ALA A 22 -12.27 -5.08 -7.81
N THR A 23 -11.08 -4.53 -7.61
CA THR A 23 -10.16 -4.14 -8.70
C THR A 23 -9.75 -5.35 -9.53
N ASP A 24 -9.39 -6.44 -8.86
CA ASP A 24 -9.08 -7.71 -9.53
C ASP A 24 -10.32 -8.31 -10.20
N GLN A 25 -11.45 -8.32 -9.50
CA GLN A 25 -12.73 -8.80 -10.09
C GLN A 25 -13.03 -8.10 -11.41
N ILE A 26 -12.90 -6.78 -11.47
CA ILE A 26 -13.12 -6.01 -12.69
C ILE A 26 -12.09 -6.42 -13.76
N GLY A 27 -10.82 -6.57 -13.40
CA GLY A 27 -9.75 -6.99 -14.30
C GLY A 27 -9.98 -8.37 -14.91
N TYR A 28 -10.49 -9.33 -14.14
CA TYR A 28 -10.84 -10.66 -14.62
C TYR A 28 -12.13 -10.66 -15.46
N GLY A 29 -13.13 -9.84 -15.10
CA GLY A 29 -14.41 -9.76 -15.80
C GLY A 29 -14.33 -9.09 -17.17
N ASN A 30 -13.28 -8.38 -17.48
CA ASN A 30 -13.16 -7.58 -18.71
C ASN A 30 -12.83 -8.37 -19.96
N VAL A 31 -12.61 -9.65 -19.84
CA VAL A 31 -12.29 -10.52 -20.96
C VAL A 31 -13.49 -10.77 -21.88
N SER A 32 -14.68 -10.39 -21.47
CA SER A 32 -15.92 -10.61 -22.25
C SER A 32 -16.23 -9.51 -23.30
N GLY A 33 -15.31 -8.60 -23.57
CA GLY A 33 -15.40 -7.71 -24.74
C GLY A 33 -16.39 -6.53 -24.65
N GLN A 34 -16.98 -6.25 -23.48
CA GLN A 34 -17.95 -5.15 -23.35
C GLN A 34 -17.36 -3.84 -22.77
N ASN A 35 -16.15 -3.85 -22.20
CA ASN A 35 -15.46 -2.64 -21.77
C ASN A 35 -13.96 -2.75 -22.07
N VAL A 36 -13.54 -2.13 -23.13
CA VAL A 36 -12.15 -2.12 -23.63
C VAL A 36 -11.20 -1.32 -22.72
N GLU A 37 -11.72 -0.68 -21.68
CA GLU A 37 -10.99 0.29 -20.88
C GLU A 37 -10.27 -0.28 -19.64
N VAL A 38 -10.48 -1.54 -19.29
CA VAL A 38 -9.86 -2.15 -18.12
C VAL A 38 -8.80 -3.17 -18.52
N VAL A 39 -7.60 -2.96 -18.03
CA VAL A 39 -6.44 -3.82 -18.31
C VAL A 39 -6.56 -5.12 -17.52
N THR A 40 -6.65 -6.24 -18.22
CA THR A 40 -6.60 -7.57 -17.59
C THR A 40 -5.24 -7.76 -16.88
N PRO A 41 -5.23 -8.17 -15.61
CA PRO A 41 -3.98 -8.45 -14.91
C PRO A 41 -3.13 -9.48 -15.65
N LYS A 42 -1.82 -9.22 -15.75
CA LYS A 42 -0.89 -10.13 -16.44
C LYS A 42 -1.00 -11.57 -15.93
N ARG A 43 -1.19 -11.76 -14.61
CA ARG A 43 -1.37 -13.08 -13.99
C ARG A 43 -2.63 -13.79 -14.51
N ALA A 44 -3.73 -13.06 -14.71
CA ALA A 44 -4.96 -13.62 -15.26
C ALA A 44 -4.78 -14.04 -16.71
N PHE A 45 -4.08 -13.23 -17.50
CA PHE A 45 -3.81 -13.55 -18.90
C PHE A 45 -2.90 -14.76 -19.07
N LEU A 46 -1.80 -14.84 -18.30
CA LEU A 46 -0.80 -15.91 -18.46
C LEU A 46 -1.25 -17.24 -17.85
N ASN A 47 -1.96 -17.20 -16.73
CA ASN A 47 -2.30 -18.39 -15.96
C ASN A 47 -3.74 -18.88 -16.20
N ARG A 48 -4.48 -18.27 -17.13
CA ARG A 48 -5.85 -18.70 -17.44
C ARG A 48 -5.90 -20.15 -17.90
N TRP A 49 -7.04 -20.78 -17.69
CA TRP A 49 -7.32 -22.08 -18.25
C TRP A 49 -7.27 -22.03 -19.80
N THR A 50 -6.57 -22.97 -20.37
CA THR A 50 -6.51 -23.26 -21.81
C THR A 50 -6.43 -24.75 -21.99
N GLU A 51 -6.61 -25.25 -23.19
CA GLU A 51 -6.43 -26.68 -23.51
C GLU A 51 -5.04 -27.21 -23.15
N THR A 52 -4.04 -26.31 -23.13
CA THR A 52 -2.64 -26.63 -22.80
C THR A 52 -2.27 -26.26 -21.34
N ASN A 53 -3.13 -25.56 -20.63
CA ASN A 53 -2.94 -25.16 -19.23
C ASN A 53 -4.23 -25.47 -18.44
N THR A 54 -4.40 -26.72 -18.07
CA THR A 54 -5.60 -27.21 -17.37
C THR A 54 -5.47 -27.18 -15.85
N ASP A 55 -4.24 -27.09 -15.34
CA ASP A 55 -3.93 -27.02 -13.90
C ASP A 55 -3.91 -25.56 -13.43
N THR A 56 -5.09 -24.95 -13.39
CA THR A 56 -5.28 -23.57 -12.95
C THR A 56 -6.67 -23.36 -12.39
N ASP A 57 -6.77 -22.46 -11.41
CA ASP A 57 -8.03 -22.00 -10.85
C ASP A 57 -8.58 -20.76 -11.58
N ILE A 58 -7.83 -20.22 -12.55
CA ILE A 58 -8.22 -19.05 -13.34
C ILE A 58 -9.01 -19.51 -14.57
N PRO A 59 -10.29 -19.12 -14.71
CA PRO A 59 -11.10 -19.55 -15.84
C PRO A 59 -10.54 -19.06 -17.16
N GLY A 60 -10.82 -19.83 -18.22
CA GLY A 60 -10.53 -19.44 -19.59
C GLY A 60 -11.35 -18.22 -20.01
N PHE A 61 -10.91 -17.58 -21.08
CA PHE A 61 -11.69 -16.51 -21.70
C PHE A 61 -12.90 -17.10 -22.39
N VAL A 62 -14.04 -16.98 -21.76
CA VAL A 62 -15.31 -17.35 -22.39
C VAL A 62 -15.95 -16.06 -22.94
N LYS A 63 -16.37 -16.10 -24.20
CA LYS A 63 -17.21 -15.07 -24.77
C LYS A 63 -18.63 -15.27 -24.21
N ALA A 64 -18.78 -15.00 -22.92
CA ALA A 64 -20.00 -15.27 -22.20
C ALA A 64 -20.62 -13.97 -21.71
N ASP A 65 -21.89 -13.86 -21.93
CA ASP A 65 -22.76 -12.85 -21.38
C ASP A 65 -22.70 -12.86 -19.84
N GLY A 66 -21.87 -11.96 -19.27
CA GLY A 66 -22.11 -11.46 -17.92
C GLY A 66 -21.54 -12.22 -16.72
N ASP A 67 -21.28 -13.51 -16.77
CA ASP A 67 -21.03 -14.32 -15.55
C ASP A 67 -19.67 -14.13 -14.86
N MET A 68 -18.68 -13.56 -15.53
CA MET A 68 -17.37 -13.29 -14.93
C MET A 68 -17.36 -12.07 -13.98
N LYS A 69 -18.45 -11.31 -13.95
CA LYS A 69 -18.61 -10.17 -13.04
C LYS A 69 -19.26 -10.55 -11.71
N CYS A 70 -19.56 -11.83 -11.50
CA CYS A 70 -20.21 -12.28 -10.28
C CYS A 70 -19.31 -12.10 -9.06
N PHE A 71 -19.90 -11.72 -7.94
CA PHE A 71 -19.23 -11.75 -6.65
C PHE A 71 -18.76 -13.17 -6.35
N SER A 72 -17.48 -13.34 -6.03
CA SER A 72 -16.88 -14.64 -5.76
C SER A 72 -15.91 -14.54 -4.60
N SER A 73 -15.88 -15.60 -3.80
CA SER A 73 -14.89 -15.75 -2.72
C SER A 73 -13.44 -15.78 -3.22
N ARG A 74 -13.21 -16.00 -4.50
CA ARG A 74 -11.90 -15.89 -5.16
C ARG A 74 -11.24 -14.53 -4.95
N PHE A 75 -12.04 -13.47 -4.89
CA PHE A 75 -11.56 -12.10 -4.72
C PHE A 75 -11.50 -11.65 -3.27
N VAL A 76 -11.78 -12.58 -2.33
CA VAL A 76 -11.60 -12.33 -0.90
C VAL A 76 -10.17 -12.73 -0.52
N GLU A 77 -9.40 -11.77 -0.11
CA GLU A 77 -7.98 -11.92 0.23
C GLU A 77 -7.73 -11.51 1.68
N ASN A 78 -6.71 -12.09 2.30
CA ASN A 78 -6.29 -11.68 3.63
C ASN A 78 -5.71 -10.26 3.59
N GLY A 79 -6.34 -9.34 4.31
CA GLY A 79 -5.97 -7.92 4.38
C GLY A 79 -4.93 -7.59 5.45
N SER A 80 -4.45 -8.58 6.21
CA SER A 80 -3.49 -8.35 7.30
C SER A 80 -2.20 -7.69 6.78
N PHE A 81 -1.71 -6.70 7.51
CA PHE A 81 -0.48 -6.00 7.14
C PHE A 81 0.28 -5.43 8.34
N VAL A 82 1.55 -5.16 8.14
CA VAL A 82 2.38 -4.31 8.98
C VAL A 82 2.98 -3.22 8.12
N LYS A 83 2.74 -1.97 8.49
CA LYS A 83 3.18 -0.79 7.73
C LYS A 83 4.04 0.12 8.57
N VAL A 84 5.20 0.48 8.06
CA VAL A 84 6.01 1.55 8.63
C VAL A 84 5.46 2.87 8.13
N LYS A 85 4.89 3.65 9.05
CA LYS A 85 4.26 4.95 8.74
C LYS A 85 5.26 6.06 8.63
N SER A 86 6.26 6.07 9.53
CA SER A 86 7.32 7.06 9.47
C SER A 86 8.61 6.55 10.10
N ILE A 87 9.72 6.99 9.54
CA ILE A 87 11.06 6.88 10.11
C ILE A 87 11.63 8.29 10.10
N THR A 88 12.03 8.79 11.28
CA THR A 88 12.64 10.10 11.40
C THR A 88 13.97 9.97 12.13
N LEU A 89 15.04 10.45 11.52
CA LEU A 89 16.36 10.56 12.12
C LEU A 89 16.65 12.03 12.34
N GLY A 90 16.91 12.42 13.57
CA GLY A 90 17.30 13.76 13.97
C GLY A 90 18.73 13.80 14.51
N TYR A 91 19.38 14.93 14.33
CA TYR A 91 20.66 15.27 14.91
C TYR A 91 20.59 16.68 15.53
N SER A 92 20.83 16.76 16.82
CA SER A 92 20.90 18.03 17.55
C SER A 92 22.36 18.50 17.64
N LEU A 93 22.63 19.71 17.20
CA LEU A 93 23.98 20.23 17.25
C LEU A 93 24.43 20.44 18.72
N PRO A 94 25.69 20.10 19.07
CA PRO A 94 26.25 20.35 20.39
C PRO A 94 26.16 21.83 20.77
N GLN A 95 25.85 22.10 22.03
CA GLN A 95 25.64 23.46 22.54
C GLN A 95 26.85 24.40 22.33
N ASN A 96 28.08 23.86 22.31
CA ASN A 96 29.26 24.65 22.04
C ASN A 96 29.26 25.30 20.65
N ILE A 97 28.68 24.60 19.64
CA ILE A 97 28.54 25.13 18.28
C ILE A 97 27.39 26.14 18.25
N CYS A 98 26.26 25.83 18.86
CA CYS A 98 25.08 26.69 18.90
C CYS A 98 25.41 28.06 19.57
N LYS A 99 26.14 28.07 20.66
CA LYS A 99 26.55 29.30 21.34
C LYS A 99 27.37 30.25 20.45
N ASN A 100 28.27 29.70 19.63
CA ASN A 100 29.07 30.51 18.72
C ASN A 100 28.20 31.15 17.59
N MET A 101 27.02 30.61 17.34
CA MET A 101 26.06 31.10 16.34
C MET A 101 24.95 31.96 16.94
N ALA A 102 25.00 32.26 18.27
CA ALA A 102 23.93 32.94 19.03
C ALA A 102 22.55 32.24 18.89
N ILE A 103 22.56 30.90 18.82
CA ILE A 103 21.38 30.06 18.74
C ILE A 103 21.32 29.19 20.00
N SER A 104 20.15 29.05 20.60
CA SER A 104 19.95 28.22 21.78
C SER A 104 19.94 26.72 21.44
N ASN A 105 19.35 26.35 20.30
CA ASN A 105 19.29 24.97 19.84
C ASN A 105 19.17 24.92 18.32
N LEU A 106 19.83 23.94 17.71
CA LEU A 106 19.67 23.62 16.28
C LEU A 106 19.56 22.10 16.12
N ARG A 107 18.44 21.64 15.59
CA ARG A 107 18.20 20.24 15.23
C ARG A 107 17.93 20.12 13.75
N ILE A 108 18.69 19.26 13.08
CA ILE A 108 18.49 18.87 11.69
C ILE A 108 17.82 17.51 11.69
N TYR A 109 16.80 17.30 10.86
CA TYR A 109 16.16 15.98 10.76
C TYR A 109 15.80 15.61 9.33
N ALA A 110 15.82 14.31 9.07
CA ALA A 110 15.28 13.71 7.86
C ALA A 110 14.18 12.72 8.23
N SER A 111 13.11 12.74 7.50
CA SER A 111 11.96 11.86 7.72
C SER A 111 11.49 11.23 6.41
N VAL A 112 11.13 9.95 6.47
CA VAL A 112 10.48 9.23 5.38
C VAL A 112 9.12 8.76 5.88
N GLN A 113 8.06 9.11 5.14
CA GLN A 113 6.69 8.66 5.42
C GLN A 113 6.30 7.54 4.46
N ASN A 114 5.58 6.55 4.97
CA ASN A 114 5.11 5.36 4.25
C ASN A 114 6.22 4.64 3.45
N PRO A 115 7.41 4.37 4.03
CA PRO A 115 8.53 3.79 3.28
C PRO A 115 8.22 2.40 2.73
N PHE A 116 7.55 1.55 3.50
CA PHE A 116 7.18 0.20 3.06
C PHE A 116 6.04 -0.40 3.89
N ILE A 117 5.40 -1.40 3.29
CA ILE A 117 4.35 -2.24 3.87
C ILE A 117 4.71 -3.71 3.66
N ILE A 118 4.39 -4.53 4.65
CA ILE A 118 4.52 -5.99 4.60
C ILE A 118 3.11 -6.55 4.64
N THR A 119 2.68 -7.21 3.58
CA THR A 119 1.35 -7.80 3.44
C THR A 119 1.37 -8.96 2.46
N LYS A 120 0.36 -9.83 2.54
CA LYS A 120 0.07 -10.87 1.54
C LYS A 120 -1.03 -10.44 0.56
N TYR A 121 -1.65 -9.30 0.80
CA TYR A 121 -2.66 -8.75 -0.09
C TYR A 121 -2.07 -8.45 -1.47
N SER A 122 -2.78 -8.85 -2.52
CA SER A 122 -2.28 -8.73 -3.90
C SER A 122 -2.49 -7.35 -4.52
N GLY A 123 -3.38 -6.53 -3.94
CA GLY A 123 -3.63 -5.15 -4.35
C GLY A 123 -2.54 -4.18 -3.88
N LEU A 124 -2.77 -2.89 -4.08
CA LEU A 124 -1.74 -1.86 -3.88
C LEU A 124 -1.50 -1.54 -2.39
N ASP A 125 -2.56 -1.33 -1.62
CA ASP A 125 -2.44 -0.94 -0.20
C ASP A 125 -3.70 -1.39 0.58
N PRO A 126 -3.59 -2.43 1.42
CA PRO A 126 -4.73 -2.91 2.21
C PRO A 126 -5.27 -1.87 3.20
N GLU A 127 -4.45 -0.91 3.63
CA GLU A 127 -4.88 0.16 4.51
C GLU A 127 -5.82 1.15 3.81
N ALA A 128 -5.63 1.39 2.52
CA ALA A 128 -6.46 2.31 1.75
C ALA A 128 -7.94 1.87 1.72
N THR A 129 -8.21 0.57 1.86
CA THR A 129 -9.57 0.01 1.91
C THR A 129 -10.29 0.30 3.23
N LEU A 130 -9.58 0.72 4.27
CA LEU A 130 -10.13 1.03 5.58
C LEU A 130 -10.59 2.50 5.70
N GLY A 131 -10.33 3.32 4.69
CA GLY A 131 -10.57 4.77 4.73
C GLY A 131 -12.04 5.19 4.63
N SER A 132 -12.93 4.30 4.16
CA SER A 132 -14.36 4.61 4.03
C SER A 132 -15.19 3.82 5.06
N PRO A 133 -15.91 4.49 5.96
CA PRO A 133 -16.75 3.79 6.95
C PRO A 133 -17.93 3.04 6.33
N LEU A 134 -18.31 3.36 5.09
CA LEU A 134 -19.46 2.76 4.41
C LEU A 134 -19.11 1.49 3.62
N ILE A 135 -17.87 1.35 3.18
CA ILE A 135 -17.40 0.25 2.33
C ILE A 135 -16.03 -0.27 2.79
N GLN A 136 -15.87 -0.42 4.09
CA GLN A 136 -14.64 -1.00 4.64
C GLN A 136 -14.43 -2.42 4.12
N GLY A 137 -13.17 -2.73 3.79
CA GLY A 137 -12.80 -4.06 3.32
C GLY A 137 -13.12 -4.32 1.85
N VAL A 138 -13.47 -3.31 1.06
CA VAL A 138 -13.64 -3.43 -0.39
C VAL A 138 -12.64 -2.53 -1.10
N ASP A 139 -11.82 -3.11 -1.98
CA ASP A 139 -10.86 -2.37 -2.82
C ASP A 139 -11.42 -2.14 -4.23
N TRP A 140 -11.89 -0.92 -4.47
CA TRP A 140 -12.36 -0.42 -5.77
C TRP A 140 -11.29 0.41 -6.50
N GLY A 141 -10.03 -0.02 -6.50
CA GLY A 141 -8.94 0.75 -7.07
C GLY A 141 -8.49 1.88 -6.13
N SER A 142 -8.47 1.58 -4.84
CA SER A 142 -8.02 2.52 -3.82
C SER A 142 -6.59 2.97 -4.08
N TYR A 143 -6.37 4.28 -4.12
CA TYR A 143 -5.04 4.82 -4.36
C TYR A 143 -4.13 4.61 -3.14
N PRO A 144 -2.93 4.05 -3.32
CA PRO A 144 -2.03 3.81 -2.19
C PRO A 144 -1.50 5.11 -1.60
N ASN A 145 -1.19 5.09 -0.31
CA ASN A 145 -0.55 6.22 0.36
C ASN A 145 0.80 6.55 -0.28
N SER A 146 1.02 7.81 -0.61
CA SER A 146 2.27 8.27 -1.21
C SER A 146 3.45 8.15 -0.24
N ARG A 147 4.63 7.92 -0.81
CA ARG A 147 5.89 7.96 -0.06
C ARG A 147 6.42 9.40 -0.09
N ASN A 148 6.65 9.98 1.09
CA ASN A 148 7.14 11.34 1.21
C ASN A 148 8.49 11.35 1.90
N TYR A 149 9.38 12.23 1.42
CA TYR A 149 10.69 12.48 2.01
C TYR A 149 10.74 13.94 2.48
N LEU A 150 11.11 14.14 3.72
CA LEU A 150 11.19 15.45 4.32
C LEU A 150 12.58 15.65 4.93
N ILE A 151 13.11 16.85 4.75
CA ILE A 151 14.29 17.35 5.47
C ILE A 151 13.86 18.63 6.13
N GLY A 152 14.19 18.80 7.41
CA GLY A 152 13.81 19.98 8.17
C GLY A 152 14.86 20.41 9.15
N LEU A 153 14.72 21.66 9.55
CA LEU A 153 15.56 22.33 10.55
C LEU A 153 14.68 22.90 11.64
N ASN A 154 14.98 22.61 12.88
CA ASN A 154 14.38 23.28 14.04
C ASN A 154 15.44 24.09 14.73
N PHE A 155 15.23 25.37 14.89
CA PHE A 155 16.14 26.24 15.61
C PHE A 155 15.37 27.12 16.59
N ALA A 156 16.02 27.41 17.71
CA ALA A 156 15.55 28.33 18.73
C ALA A 156 16.64 29.35 19.05
N PHE A 157 16.22 30.57 19.28
CA PHE A 157 17.10 31.70 19.69
C PHE A 157 17.10 31.87 21.19
#